data_18e0b7660348f9ecc7a21aae0bfb53a6
#
_entry.id   18e0b7660348f9ecc7a21aae0bfb53a6
#
_cell.length_a   1.000
_cell.length_b   1.000
_cell.length_c   1.000
_cell.angle_alpha   90.00
_cell.angle_beta   90.00
_cell.angle_gamma   90.00
#
_symmetry.space_group_name_H-M   'P 1'
#
loop_
_entity.id
_entity.type
_entity.pdbx_description
1 polymer ?
#
loop_
_entity_poly.entity_id
_entity_poly.type
_entity_poly.pdbx_seq_one_letter_code
_entity_poly.pdbx_strand_id
1 'polypeptide(L)'
;MNLALDGKLCVVTGATRGVGAATARMLAQEGADVLTVARSGADLELDVTAPDAAQRLRAACPRTPWALVNNAGASRARPLDELTDADWQAQWELHVMAPMRLMRELAPAMAQSGGGRIVNVSSSSGKRPSSRLDAPYSVTKAAQLSLSRYFADSWSAKGVLVNAVAPGPIEGDSWTAPGGLAEQIAARTGSTRDEVLRGTGAGLPLGRMGTDDEVAAVVVFLCSQPASNVTGAAWSVDGGSVPTIV
;
A
#
# COMPACT_ATOMS: atom_id res chain seq x y z
N MET A 1 18.43 -14.55 5.00
CA MET A 1 18.58 -13.41 5.95
C MET A 1 17.56 -13.64 7.06
N ASN A 2 17.92 -13.50 8.31
CA ASN A 2 16.93 -13.54 9.39
C ASN A 2 16.27 -12.17 9.50
N LEU A 3 14.96 -12.08 9.32
CA LEU A 3 14.19 -10.84 9.36
C LEU A 3 13.79 -10.41 10.79
N ALA A 4 13.96 -11.31 11.77
CA ALA A 4 13.63 -11.11 13.18
C ALA A 4 12.16 -10.66 13.38
N LEU A 5 11.24 -11.31 12.67
CA LEU A 5 9.80 -11.08 12.74
C LEU A 5 9.05 -12.10 13.60
N ASP A 6 9.74 -13.17 14.04
CA ASP A 6 9.14 -14.22 14.86
C ASP A 6 8.44 -13.64 16.10
N GLY A 7 7.18 -14.01 16.31
CA GLY A 7 6.32 -13.53 17.38
C GLY A 7 5.99 -12.02 17.34
N LYS A 8 6.35 -11.28 16.29
CA LYS A 8 5.99 -9.86 16.14
C LYS A 8 4.56 -9.73 15.63
N LEU A 9 3.75 -8.88 16.27
CA LEU A 9 2.41 -8.55 15.74
C LEU A 9 2.53 -7.59 14.57
N CYS A 10 2.05 -8.01 13.41
CA CYS A 10 2.01 -7.21 12.19
C CYS A 10 0.55 -7.03 11.73
N VAL A 11 0.14 -5.78 11.53
CA VAL A 11 -1.20 -5.43 11.02
C VAL A 11 -1.10 -5.13 9.54
N VAL A 12 -1.95 -5.77 8.71
CA VAL A 12 -2.01 -5.52 7.26
C VAL A 12 -3.42 -5.15 6.85
N THR A 13 -3.60 -3.94 6.31
CA THR A 13 -4.90 -3.49 5.79
C THR A 13 -5.08 -3.85 4.32
N GLY A 14 -6.30 -4.16 3.89
CA GLY A 14 -6.58 -4.64 2.52
C GLY A 14 -5.93 -6.01 2.26
N ALA A 15 -5.93 -6.90 3.26
CA ALA A 15 -5.14 -8.13 3.27
C ALA A 15 -5.80 -9.35 2.62
N THR A 16 -7.00 -9.22 2.03
CA THR A 16 -7.75 -10.37 1.47
C THR A 16 -7.37 -10.73 0.04
N ARG A 17 -6.61 -9.89 -0.66
CA ARG A 17 -6.16 -10.14 -2.04
C ARG A 17 -4.91 -9.32 -2.37
N GLY A 18 -4.29 -9.63 -3.51
CA GLY A 18 -3.20 -8.86 -4.10
C GLY A 18 -2.00 -8.71 -3.16
N VAL A 19 -1.33 -7.57 -3.23
CA VAL A 19 -0.14 -7.24 -2.43
C VAL A 19 -0.37 -7.41 -0.93
N GLY A 20 -1.58 -7.05 -0.44
CA GLY A 20 -1.91 -7.18 0.98
C GLY A 20 -1.95 -8.64 1.45
N ALA A 21 -2.58 -9.53 0.68
CA ALA A 21 -2.62 -10.96 0.99
C ALA A 21 -1.23 -11.60 0.87
N ALA A 22 -0.47 -11.24 -0.17
CA ALA A 22 0.91 -11.69 -0.33
C ALA A 22 1.80 -11.24 0.84
N THR A 23 1.66 -9.98 1.29
CA THR A 23 2.37 -9.44 2.44
C THR A 23 2.02 -10.19 3.73
N ALA A 24 0.71 -10.40 3.99
CA ALA A 24 0.25 -11.11 5.18
C ALA A 24 0.80 -12.54 5.21
N ARG A 25 0.74 -13.25 4.09
CA ARG A 25 1.29 -14.61 3.94
C ARG A 25 2.81 -14.64 4.20
N MET A 26 3.57 -13.74 3.58
CA MET A 26 5.04 -13.70 3.77
C MET A 26 5.44 -13.34 5.20
N LEU A 27 4.75 -12.40 5.85
CA LEU A 27 4.97 -12.08 7.26
C LEU A 27 4.74 -13.31 8.16
N ALA A 28 3.66 -14.06 7.91
CA ALA A 28 3.37 -15.29 8.64
C ALA A 28 4.43 -16.38 8.39
N GLN A 29 4.96 -16.50 7.17
CA GLN A 29 6.07 -17.41 6.84
C GLN A 29 7.37 -17.06 7.58
N GLU A 30 7.57 -15.78 7.91
CA GLU A 30 8.69 -15.29 8.72
C GLU A 30 8.43 -15.38 10.25
N GLY A 31 7.34 -16.06 10.67
CA GLY A 31 6.99 -16.30 12.06
C GLY A 31 6.23 -15.14 12.73
N ALA A 32 5.81 -14.12 12.00
CA ALA A 32 5.03 -13.04 12.58
C ALA A 32 3.59 -13.47 12.90
N ASP A 33 3.02 -12.92 13.98
CA ASP A 33 1.58 -12.93 14.20
C ASP A 33 0.94 -11.86 13.33
N VAL A 34 0.07 -12.25 12.41
CA VAL A 34 -0.52 -11.32 11.47
C VAL A 34 -1.99 -11.08 11.80
N LEU A 35 -2.37 -9.81 11.98
CA LEU A 35 -3.76 -9.37 12.03
C LEU A 35 -4.12 -8.80 10.66
N THR A 36 -4.90 -9.55 9.90
CA THR A 36 -5.44 -9.11 8.62
C THR A 36 -6.67 -8.22 8.82
N VAL A 37 -6.76 -7.13 8.05
CA VAL A 37 -7.85 -6.15 8.13
C VAL A 37 -8.42 -5.89 6.75
N ALA A 38 -9.72 -6.07 6.57
CA ALA A 38 -10.43 -5.74 5.35
C ALA A 38 -11.93 -5.55 5.64
N ARG A 39 -12.70 -5.11 4.64
CA ARG A 39 -14.16 -4.94 4.80
C ARG A 39 -14.91 -6.26 4.97
N SER A 40 -14.34 -7.37 4.49
CA SER A 40 -14.87 -8.72 4.62
C SER A 40 -13.77 -9.77 4.44
N GLY A 41 -13.92 -10.93 5.06
CA GLY A 41 -13.05 -12.10 4.87
C GLY A 41 -11.64 -11.94 5.47
N ALA A 42 -11.48 -11.12 6.48
CA ALA A 42 -10.24 -10.90 7.23
C ALA A 42 -10.47 -11.19 8.72
N ASP A 43 -9.39 -11.31 9.51
CA ASP A 43 -9.48 -11.51 10.96
C ASP A 43 -10.25 -10.37 11.65
N LEU A 44 -10.04 -9.14 11.17
CA LEU A 44 -10.82 -7.98 11.57
C LEU A 44 -11.56 -7.40 10.37
N GLU A 45 -12.89 -7.54 10.37
CA GLU A 45 -13.74 -6.88 9.38
C GLU A 45 -13.93 -5.41 9.75
N LEU A 46 -13.28 -4.53 8.98
CA LEU A 46 -13.25 -3.10 9.24
C LEU A 46 -13.12 -2.31 7.93
N ASP A 47 -13.98 -1.32 7.75
CA ASP A 47 -13.75 -0.27 6.76
C ASP A 47 -12.79 0.76 7.37
N VAL A 48 -11.57 0.83 6.83
CA VAL A 48 -10.52 1.75 7.32
C VAL A 48 -10.87 3.22 7.14
N THR A 49 -11.88 3.55 6.33
CA THR A 49 -12.36 4.92 6.12
C THR A 49 -13.33 5.37 7.20
N ALA A 50 -13.89 4.45 8.01
CA ALA A 50 -14.77 4.81 9.10
C ALA A 50 -14.08 5.73 10.11
N PRO A 51 -14.78 6.74 10.67
CA PRO A 51 -14.17 7.70 11.57
C PRO A 51 -13.53 7.09 12.84
N ASP A 52 -14.08 5.97 13.31
CA ASP A 52 -13.64 5.22 14.50
C ASP A 52 -12.70 4.06 14.17
N ALA A 53 -12.33 3.87 12.88
CA ALA A 53 -11.56 2.72 12.44
C ALA A 53 -10.23 2.55 13.18
N ALA A 54 -9.53 3.64 13.46
CA ALA A 54 -8.25 3.59 14.15
C ALA A 54 -8.38 3.07 15.58
N GLN A 55 -9.37 3.53 16.32
CA GLN A 55 -9.66 3.08 17.70
C GLN A 55 -10.09 1.61 17.71
N ARG A 56 -10.96 1.21 16.78
CA ARG A 56 -11.40 -0.19 16.64
C ARG A 56 -10.25 -1.12 16.31
N LEU A 57 -9.37 -0.71 15.38
CA LEU A 57 -8.16 -1.47 15.06
C LEU A 57 -7.27 -1.63 16.29
N ARG A 58 -7.00 -0.53 17.01
CA ARG A 58 -6.18 -0.59 18.23
C ARG A 58 -6.78 -1.52 19.28
N ALA A 59 -8.08 -1.45 19.51
CA ALA A 59 -8.78 -2.30 20.46
C ALA A 59 -8.76 -3.79 20.08
N ALA A 60 -8.73 -4.11 18.78
CA ALA A 60 -8.64 -5.48 18.27
C ALA A 60 -7.21 -6.06 18.35
N CYS A 61 -6.18 -5.24 18.50
CA CYS A 61 -4.82 -5.72 18.63
C CYS A 61 -4.60 -6.33 20.03
N PRO A 62 -4.19 -7.61 20.14
CA PRO A 62 -3.95 -8.26 21.44
C PRO A 62 -2.77 -7.66 22.20
N ARG A 63 -1.90 -6.94 21.53
CA ARG A 63 -0.75 -6.20 22.05
C ARG A 63 -0.39 -5.08 21.07
N THR A 64 0.53 -4.19 21.47
CA THR A 64 1.03 -3.15 20.55
C THR A 64 1.64 -3.79 19.29
N PRO A 65 1.20 -3.42 18.08
CA PRO A 65 1.79 -3.98 16.88
C PRO A 65 3.23 -3.51 16.68
N TRP A 66 4.07 -4.42 16.23
CA TRP A 66 5.43 -4.13 15.73
C TRP A 66 5.37 -3.45 14.37
N ALA A 67 4.48 -3.89 13.50
CA ALA A 67 4.37 -3.31 12.17
C ALA A 67 2.92 -2.97 11.79
N LEU A 68 2.75 -1.86 11.08
CA LEU A 68 1.51 -1.47 10.40
C LEU A 68 1.79 -1.34 8.90
N VAL A 69 1.08 -2.12 8.09
CA VAL A 69 1.10 -2.01 6.63
C VAL A 69 -0.22 -1.38 6.15
N ASN A 70 -0.17 -0.11 5.77
CA ASN A 70 -1.27 0.60 5.13
C ASN A 70 -1.30 0.24 3.64
N ASN A 71 -1.98 -0.86 3.30
CA ASN A 71 -2.09 -1.34 1.93
C ASN A 71 -3.49 -1.16 1.35
N ALA A 72 -4.53 -1.01 2.17
CA ALA A 72 -5.90 -0.79 1.67
C ALA A 72 -5.93 0.35 0.64
N GLY A 73 -6.46 0.06 -0.54
CA GLY A 73 -6.50 1.01 -1.64
C GLY A 73 -7.38 0.51 -2.78
N ALA A 74 -7.74 1.42 -3.68
CA ALA A 74 -8.48 1.13 -4.89
C ALA A 74 -8.06 2.07 -6.00
N SER A 75 -7.96 1.55 -7.21
CA SER A 75 -7.68 2.32 -8.43
C SER A 75 -8.75 2.04 -9.48
N ARG A 76 -9.03 3.04 -10.30
CA ARG A 76 -9.94 2.95 -11.45
C ARG A 76 -9.32 3.67 -12.65
N ALA A 77 -9.92 3.52 -13.81
CA ALA A 77 -9.46 4.12 -15.05
C ALA A 77 -10.62 4.88 -15.74
N ARG A 78 -11.05 6.00 -15.14
CA ARG A 78 -12.08 6.88 -15.69
C ARG A 78 -11.46 8.18 -16.24
N PRO A 79 -12.05 8.80 -17.25
CA PRO A 79 -11.64 10.12 -17.75
C PRO A 79 -11.95 11.22 -16.72
N LEU A 80 -11.21 12.33 -16.81
CA LEU A 80 -11.29 13.42 -15.81
C LEU A 80 -12.67 14.07 -15.74
N ASP A 81 -13.33 14.22 -16.88
CA ASP A 81 -14.65 14.84 -17.03
C ASP A 81 -15.82 14.00 -16.49
N GLU A 82 -15.58 12.72 -16.22
CA GLU A 82 -16.54 11.84 -15.55
C GLU A 82 -16.38 11.79 -14.02
N LEU A 83 -15.37 12.47 -13.47
CA LEU A 83 -15.08 12.42 -12.04
C LEU A 83 -15.84 13.49 -11.28
N THR A 84 -16.55 13.09 -10.23
CA THR A 84 -17.25 13.98 -9.31
C THR A 84 -16.41 14.33 -8.08
N ASP A 85 -16.77 15.39 -7.37
CA ASP A 85 -16.15 15.75 -6.07
C ASP A 85 -16.23 14.58 -5.07
N ALA A 86 -17.31 13.79 -5.11
CA ALA A 86 -17.45 12.61 -4.25
C ALA A 86 -16.41 11.52 -4.58
N ASP A 87 -16.03 11.34 -5.85
CA ASP A 87 -14.96 10.42 -6.23
C ASP A 87 -13.60 10.87 -5.70
N TRP A 88 -13.32 12.18 -5.76
CA TRP A 88 -12.13 12.77 -5.17
C TRP A 88 -12.08 12.57 -3.65
N GLN A 89 -13.20 12.86 -2.97
CA GLN A 89 -13.29 12.71 -1.53
C GLN A 89 -13.13 11.25 -1.10
N ALA A 90 -13.73 10.29 -1.81
CA ALA A 90 -13.60 8.87 -1.51
C ALA A 90 -12.14 8.38 -1.62
N GLN A 91 -11.41 8.82 -2.65
CA GLN A 91 -9.99 8.49 -2.82
C GLN A 91 -9.14 9.15 -1.73
N TRP A 92 -9.47 10.39 -1.33
CA TRP A 92 -8.77 11.10 -0.26
C TRP A 92 -8.96 10.42 1.10
N GLU A 93 -10.21 10.06 1.43
CA GLU A 93 -10.48 9.30 2.66
C GLU A 93 -9.72 7.98 2.72
N LEU A 94 -9.71 7.23 1.60
CA LEU A 94 -9.09 5.90 1.57
C LEU A 94 -7.55 5.96 1.60
N HIS A 95 -6.93 6.85 0.82
CA HIS A 95 -5.48 6.82 0.62
C HIS A 95 -4.71 7.79 1.53
N VAL A 96 -5.38 8.80 2.09
CA VAL A 96 -4.73 9.82 2.92
C VAL A 96 -5.26 9.80 4.35
N MET A 97 -6.58 9.98 4.54
CA MET A 97 -7.14 10.13 5.88
C MET A 97 -7.12 8.82 6.68
N ALA A 98 -7.45 7.69 6.04
CA ALA A 98 -7.41 6.39 6.71
C ALA A 98 -6.00 6.05 7.22
N PRO A 99 -4.94 6.00 6.39
CA PRO A 99 -3.58 5.74 6.88
C PRO A 99 -3.11 6.80 7.88
N MET A 100 -3.45 8.07 7.70
CA MET A 100 -3.12 9.13 8.66
C MET A 100 -3.71 8.84 10.04
N ARG A 101 -5.00 8.47 10.12
CA ARG A 101 -5.68 8.14 11.38
C ARG A 101 -5.06 6.91 12.05
N LEU A 102 -4.77 5.84 11.26
CA LEU A 102 -4.14 4.62 11.77
C LEU A 102 -2.73 4.89 12.30
N MET A 103 -1.92 5.63 11.57
CA MET A 103 -0.56 6.01 12.01
C MET A 103 -0.59 6.88 13.26
N ARG A 104 -1.48 7.88 13.30
CA ARG A 104 -1.64 8.78 14.46
C ARG A 104 -2.04 8.03 15.72
N GLU A 105 -2.89 7.00 15.60
CA GLU A 105 -3.35 6.18 16.71
C GLU A 105 -2.27 5.20 17.21
N LEU A 106 -1.54 4.55 16.29
CA LEU A 106 -0.65 3.45 16.65
C LEU A 106 0.80 3.90 16.93
N ALA A 107 1.30 4.94 16.27
CA ALA A 107 2.70 5.35 16.42
C ALA A 107 3.09 5.72 17.87
N PRO A 108 2.26 6.39 18.69
CA PRO A 108 2.59 6.64 20.08
C PRO A 108 2.77 5.38 20.91
N ALA A 109 1.91 4.38 20.74
CA ALA A 109 2.01 3.11 21.43
C ALA A 109 3.22 2.30 20.98
N MET A 110 3.51 2.28 19.66
CA MET A 110 4.74 1.67 19.11
C MET A 110 5.99 2.29 19.74
N ALA A 111 6.07 3.62 19.82
CA ALA A 111 7.20 4.32 20.42
C ALA A 111 7.39 3.96 21.90
N GLN A 112 6.31 3.88 22.68
CA GLN A 112 6.32 3.48 24.08
C GLN A 112 6.75 2.01 24.27
N SER A 113 6.51 1.18 23.26
CA SER A 113 6.88 -0.25 23.26
C SER A 113 8.29 -0.53 22.69
N GLY A 114 9.11 0.51 22.52
CA GLY A 114 10.50 0.36 22.06
C GLY A 114 10.67 0.50 20.54
N GLY A 115 9.66 1.00 19.82
CA GLY A 115 9.72 1.26 18.40
C GLY A 115 8.77 0.40 17.56
N GLY A 116 8.82 0.61 16.25
CA GLY A 116 7.96 -0.10 15.30
C GLY A 116 8.29 0.20 13.84
N ARG A 117 7.48 -0.36 12.95
CA ARG A 117 7.61 -0.20 11.50
C ARG A 117 6.26 0.20 10.90
N ILE A 118 6.25 1.21 10.06
CA ILE A 118 5.06 1.58 9.29
C ILE A 118 5.43 1.59 7.82
N VAL A 119 4.69 0.85 7.01
CA VAL A 119 4.89 0.80 5.56
C VAL A 119 3.59 1.23 4.87
N ASN A 120 3.66 2.32 4.11
CA ASN A 120 2.55 2.82 3.32
C ASN A 120 2.70 2.32 1.87
N VAL A 121 1.76 1.50 1.39
CA VAL A 121 1.74 1.04 0.00
C VAL A 121 1.10 2.12 -0.86
N SER A 122 1.96 2.93 -1.47
CA SER A 122 1.57 4.00 -2.39
C SER A 122 1.41 3.47 -3.83
N SER A 123 2.02 4.12 -4.81
CA SER A 123 2.04 3.73 -6.23
C SER A 123 3.14 4.50 -6.98
N SER A 124 3.65 3.94 -8.06
CA SER A 124 4.45 4.66 -9.06
C SER A 124 3.69 5.89 -9.60
N SER A 125 2.35 5.82 -9.67
CA SER A 125 1.49 6.96 -10.04
C SER A 125 1.55 8.12 -9.05
N GLY A 126 1.95 7.89 -7.79
CA GLY A 126 2.23 8.96 -6.83
C GLY A 126 3.56 9.70 -7.09
N LYS A 127 4.51 9.05 -7.77
CA LYS A 127 5.77 9.67 -8.21
C LYS A 127 5.66 10.28 -9.60
N ARG A 128 4.94 9.61 -10.50
CA ARG A 128 4.69 10.03 -11.87
C ARG A 128 3.21 9.80 -12.19
N PRO A 129 2.36 10.83 -12.16
CA PRO A 129 0.94 10.71 -12.50
C PRO A 129 0.72 10.09 -13.88
N SER A 130 -0.31 9.27 -14.00
CA SER A 130 -0.67 8.59 -15.24
C SER A 130 -2.10 8.95 -15.65
N SER A 131 -2.28 9.50 -16.85
CA SER A 131 -3.62 9.76 -17.42
C SER A 131 -4.39 8.47 -17.77
N ARG A 132 -3.78 7.31 -17.66
CA ARG A 132 -4.45 6.01 -17.83
C ARG A 132 -5.31 5.62 -16.62
N LEU A 133 -5.06 6.21 -15.45
CA LEU A 133 -5.78 6.01 -14.20
C LEU A 133 -6.59 7.26 -13.83
N ASP A 134 -7.49 7.10 -12.87
CA ASP A 134 -8.22 8.23 -12.27
C ASP A 134 -7.25 9.28 -11.73
N ALA A 135 -7.51 10.55 -12.01
CA ALA A 135 -6.68 11.64 -11.50
C ALA A 135 -6.58 11.65 -9.97
N PRO A 136 -7.67 11.52 -9.18
CA PRO A 136 -7.61 11.48 -7.73
C PRO A 136 -6.74 10.33 -7.19
N TYR A 137 -6.65 9.20 -7.89
CA TYR A 137 -5.74 8.12 -7.49
C TYR A 137 -4.29 8.60 -7.47
N SER A 138 -3.80 9.18 -8.57
CA SER A 138 -2.41 9.67 -8.64
C SER A 138 -2.13 10.76 -7.62
N VAL A 139 -3.06 11.72 -7.46
CA VAL A 139 -2.92 12.83 -6.51
C VAL A 139 -2.88 12.34 -5.07
N THR A 140 -3.79 11.45 -4.69
CA THR A 140 -3.83 10.92 -3.32
C THR A 140 -2.66 10.01 -3.01
N LYS A 141 -2.14 9.26 -4.00
CA LYS A 141 -0.92 8.45 -3.83
C LYS A 141 0.34 9.33 -3.70
N ALA A 142 0.41 10.49 -4.34
CA ALA A 142 1.46 11.48 -4.09
C ALA A 142 1.34 12.09 -2.67
N ALA A 143 0.13 12.45 -2.25
CA ALA A 143 -0.13 12.92 -0.90
C ALA A 143 0.25 11.87 0.16
N GLN A 144 0.01 10.57 -0.10
CA GLN A 144 0.42 9.48 0.78
C GLN A 144 1.94 9.37 0.91
N LEU A 145 2.73 9.62 -0.16
CA LEU A 145 4.19 9.69 -0.09
C LEU A 145 4.65 10.84 0.82
N SER A 146 4.07 12.04 0.64
CA SER A 146 4.35 13.20 1.48
C SER A 146 3.99 12.95 2.95
N LEU A 147 2.81 12.36 3.20
CA LEU A 147 2.37 11.97 4.54
C LEU A 147 3.34 10.98 5.20
N SER A 148 3.80 9.97 4.43
CA SER A 148 4.78 8.99 4.90
C SER A 148 6.08 9.67 5.36
N ARG A 149 6.58 10.61 4.58
CA ARG A 149 7.79 11.38 4.92
C ARG A 149 7.59 12.21 6.19
N TYR A 150 6.47 12.92 6.30
CA TYR A 150 6.15 13.72 7.50
C TYR A 150 6.13 12.87 8.78
N PHE A 151 5.51 11.69 8.72
CA PHE A 151 5.48 10.78 9.87
C PHE A 151 6.86 10.22 10.20
N ALA A 152 7.70 9.93 9.20
CA ALA A 152 9.09 9.52 9.43
C ALA A 152 9.87 10.58 10.20
N ASP A 153 9.81 11.84 9.78
CA ASP A 153 10.49 12.94 10.47
C ASP A 153 9.98 13.13 11.90
N SER A 154 8.70 12.89 12.15
CA SER A 154 8.07 13.06 13.46
C SER A 154 8.37 11.92 14.45
N TRP A 155 8.61 10.71 13.96
CA TRP A 155 8.60 9.51 14.80
C TRP A 155 9.90 8.70 14.78
N SER A 156 10.82 8.90 13.82
CA SER A 156 12.04 8.08 13.72
C SER A 156 12.94 8.20 14.96
N ALA A 157 13.08 9.39 15.52
CA ALA A 157 13.83 9.60 16.76
C ALA A 157 13.23 8.85 17.97
N LYS A 158 11.97 8.41 17.87
CA LYS A 158 11.28 7.60 18.89
C LYS A 158 11.25 6.11 18.53
N GLY A 159 12.06 5.69 17.55
CA GLY A 159 12.19 4.29 17.14
C GLY A 159 11.10 3.78 16.19
N VAL A 160 10.13 4.61 15.77
CA VAL A 160 9.10 4.21 14.80
C VAL A 160 9.53 4.65 13.41
N LEU A 161 9.94 3.68 12.58
CA LEU A 161 10.42 3.94 11.23
C LEU A 161 9.26 3.87 10.23
N VAL A 162 9.15 4.89 9.39
CA VAL A 162 8.03 5.01 8.43
C VAL A 162 8.58 5.09 7.02
N ASN A 163 8.15 4.18 6.16
CA ASN A 163 8.56 4.14 4.76
C ASN A 163 7.34 3.97 3.83
N ALA A 164 7.54 4.27 2.57
CA ALA A 164 6.57 3.99 1.53
C ALA A 164 7.15 3.01 0.50
N VAL A 165 6.28 2.20 -0.08
CA VAL A 165 6.55 1.39 -1.28
C VAL A 165 5.67 1.93 -2.39
N ALA A 166 6.23 2.09 -3.58
CA ALA A 166 5.56 2.62 -4.77
C ALA A 166 5.54 1.54 -5.87
N PRO A 167 4.56 0.62 -5.87
CA PRO A 167 4.42 -0.39 -6.91
C PRO A 167 4.12 0.23 -8.27
N GLY A 168 4.64 -0.38 -9.32
CA GLY A 168 4.24 -0.16 -10.70
C GLY A 168 3.00 -0.96 -11.08
N PRO A 169 2.78 -1.20 -12.39
CA PRO A 169 1.79 -2.14 -12.85
C PRO A 169 2.10 -3.57 -12.37
N ILE A 170 1.11 -4.18 -11.70
CA ILE A 170 1.22 -5.52 -11.10
C ILE A 170 0.22 -6.45 -11.77
N GLU A 171 0.68 -7.65 -12.18
CA GLU A 171 -0.17 -8.71 -12.73
C GLU A 171 -0.92 -9.41 -11.58
N GLY A 172 -1.90 -8.72 -11.01
CA GLY A 172 -2.75 -9.15 -9.91
C GLY A 172 -4.20 -8.73 -10.15
N ASP A 173 -5.09 -9.07 -9.21
CA ASP A 173 -6.55 -8.88 -9.32
C ASP A 173 -6.97 -7.48 -9.74
N SER A 174 -6.27 -6.44 -9.31
CA SER A 174 -6.60 -5.05 -9.68
C SER A 174 -6.52 -4.80 -11.19
N TRP A 175 -5.69 -5.55 -11.89
CA TRP A 175 -5.55 -5.48 -13.35
C TRP A 175 -6.30 -6.58 -14.07
N THR A 176 -6.29 -7.80 -13.55
CA THR A 176 -6.67 -9.00 -14.29
C THR A 176 -8.05 -9.55 -13.96
N ALA A 177 -8.62 -9.21 -12.79
CA ALA A 177 -9.98 -9.65 -12.44
C ALA A 177 -11.04 -9.03 -13.36
N PRO A 178 -12.22 -9.66 -13.47
CA PRO A 178 -13.36 -9.04 -14.15
C PRO A 178 -13.66 -7.63 -13.61
N GLY A 179 -13.84 -6.65 -14.50
CA GLY A 179 -13.96 -5.23 -14.15
C GLY A 179 -12.67 -4.56 -13.70
N GLY A 180 -11.52 -5.24 -13.80
CA GLY A 180 -10.21 -4.71 -13.47
C GLY A 180 -9.70 -3.63 -14.41
N LEU A 181 -8.53 -3.07 -14.10
CA LEU A 181 -7.97 -1.93 -14.84
C LEU A 181 -7.76 -2.24 -16.33
N ALA A 182 -7.37 -3.47 -16.67
CA ALA A 182 -7.15 -3.84 -18.06
C ALA A 182 -8.44 -3.76 -18.89
N GLU A 183 -9.57 -4.21 -18.35
CA GLU A 183 -10.88 -4.09 -19.03
C GLU A 183 -11.34 -2.64 -19.10
N GLN A 184 -11.19 -1.86 -18.03
CA GLN A 184 -11.58 -0.45 -18.01
C GLN A 184 -10.77 0.37 -19.03
N ILE A 185 -9.47 0.13 -19.15
CA ILE A 185 -8.61 0.78 -20.14
C ILE A 185 -8.97 0.31 -21.55
N ALA A 186 -9.19 -0.98 -21.75
CA ALA A 186 -9.58 -1.55 -23.03
C ALA A 186 -10.88 -0.90 -23.58
N ALA A 187 -11.89 -0.76 -22.73
CA ALA A 187 -13.15 -0.10 -23.07
C ALA A 187 -12.95 1.37 -23.52
N ARG A 188 -12.00 2.10 -22.89
CA ARG A 188 -11.70 3.49 -23.24
C ARG A 188 -10.88 3.66 -24.51
N THR A 189 -10.04 2.68 -24.83
CA THR A 189 -9.07 2.78 -25.94
C THR A 189 -9.50 2.01 -27.19
N GLY A 190 -10.61 1.26 -27.13
CA GLY A 190 -11.06 0.40 -28.23
C GLY A 190 -10.13 -0.82 -28.44
N SER A 191 -9.33 -1.17 -27.42
CA SER A 191 -8.41 -2.30 -27.41
C SER A 191 -9.07 -3.52 -26.77
N THR A 192 -8.40 -4.69 -26.85
CA THR A 192 -8.75 -5.84 -26.03
C THR A 192 -8.00 -5.82 -24.69
N ARG A 193 -8.57 -6.49 -23.67
CA ARG A 193 -7.91 -6.69 -22.37
C ARG A 193 -6.48 -7.22 -22.49
N ASP A 194 -6.29 -8.21 -23.36
CA ASP A 194 -4.98 -8.87 -23.54
C ASP A 194 -3.97 -7.94 -24.22
N GLU A 195 -4.40 -7.09 -25.15
CA GLU A 195 -3.54 -6.06 -25.72
C GLU A 195 -3.10 -5.03 -24.69
N VAL A 196 -4.02 -4.62 -23.79
CA VAL A 196 -3.68 -3.70 -22.70
C VAL A 196 -2.67 -4.31 -21.76
N LEU A 197 -2.85 -5.58 -21.34
CA LEU A 197 -1.92 -6.26 -20.44
C LEU A 197 -0.55 -6.41 -21.08
N ARG A 198 -0.47 -6.96 -22.32
CA ARG A 198 0.78 -7.11 -23.05
C ARG A 198 1.49 -5.77 -23.29
N GLY A 199 0.74 -4.76 -23.76
CA GLY A 199 1.30 -3.43 -24.03
C GLY A 199 1.78 -2.72 -22.75
N THR A 200 1.11 -2.93 -21.61
CA THR A 200 1.56 -2.40 -20.32
C THR A 200 2.88 -3.04 -19.92
N GLY A 201 2.99 -4.36 -19.96
CA GLY A 201 4.23 -5.06 -19.63
C GLY A 201 5.39 -4.71 -20.57
N ALA A 202 5.14 -4.75 -21.88
CA ALA A 202 6.16 -4.43 -22.89
C ALA A 202 6.67 -2.98 -22.81
N GLY A 203 5.87 -2.06 -22.27
CA GLY A 203 6.25 -0.65 -22.07
C GLY A 203 7.13 -0.40 -20.85
N LEU A 204 7.40 -1.40 -20.04
CA LEU A 204 8.27 -1.26 -18.87
C LEU A 204 9.71 -1.64 -19.21
N PRO A 205 10.74 -1.04 -18.61
CA PRO A 205 12.13 -1.43 -18.81
C PRO A 205 12.40 -2.92 -18.56
N LEU A 206 11.73 -3.56 -17.60
CA LEU A 206 11.83 -5.01 -17.37
C LEU A 206 11.06 -5.86 -18.41
N GLY A 207 10.28 -5.25 -19.32
CA GLY A 207 9.50 -5.95 -20.35
C GLY A 207 8.30 -6.74 -19.82
N ARG A 208 7.96 -6.61 -18.53
CA ARG A 208 6.83 -7.31 -17.89
C ARG A 208 6.24 -6.50 -16.75
N MET A 209 5.01 -6.78 -16.40
CA MET A 209 4.43 -6.32 -15.13
C MET A 209 5.10 -7.03 -13.94
N GLY A 210 5.06 -6.41 -12.78
CA GLY A 210 5.48 -7.03 -11.52
C GLY A 210 4.44 -8.03 -11.00
N THR A 211 4.78 -8.69 -9.88
CA THR A 211 3.87 -9.59 -9.16
C THR A 211 3.58 -9.04 -7.76
N ASP A 212 2.48 -9.50 -7.16
CA ASP A 212 2.14 -9.18 -5.77
C ASP A 212 3.27 -9.58 -4.81
N ASP A 213 3.91 -10.72 -5.06
CA ASP A 213 5.00 -11.26 -4.24
C ASP A 213 6.27 -10.41 -4.32
N GLU A 214 6.60 -9.85 -5.47
CA GLU A 214 7.76 -8.95 -5.61
C GLU A 214 7.58 -7.67 -4.79
N VAL A 215 6.37 -7.13 -4.73
CA VAL A 215 6.05 -5.99 -3.89
C VAL A 215 6.04 -6.38 -2.41
N ALA A 216 5.40 -7.49 -2.07
CA ALA A 216 5.30 -8.00 -0.71
C ALA A 216 6.68 -8.24 -0.09
N ALA A 217 7.65 -8.77 -0.85
CA ALA A 217 9.01 -9.01 -0.38
C ALA A 217 9.68 -7.71 0.11
N VAL A 218 9.50 -6.59 -0.60
CA VAL A 218 10.03 -5.29 -0.17
C VAL A 218 9.29 -4.76 1.06
N VAL A 219 7.96 -4.91 1.11
CA VAL A 219 7.15 -4.51 2.27
C VAL A 219 7.60 -5.27 3.51
N VAL A 220 7.77 -6.59 3.43
CA VAL A 220 8.21 -7.46 4.53
C VAL A 220 9.62 -7.10 4.98
N PHE A 221 10.54 -6.83 4.04
CA PHE A 221 11.87 -6.33 4.39
C PHE A 221 11.80 -5.04 5.19
N LEU A 222 10.97 -4.07 4.78
CA LEU A 222 10.80 -2.80 5.50
C LEU A 222 10.14 -2.96 6.88
N CYS A 223 9.37 -4.02 7.11
CA CYS A 223 8.84 -4.40 8.42
C CYS A 223 9.89 -5.05 9.34
N SER A 224 11.04 -5.45 8.81
CA SER A 224 12.04 -6.28 9.49
C SER A 224 13.04 -5.47 10.33
N GLN A 225 13.79 -6.17 11.18
CA GLN A 225 14.91 -5.58 11.94
C GLN A 225 16.11 -5.19 11.05
N PRO A 226 16.50 -5.95 10.01
CA PRO A 226 17.53 -5.55 9.07
C PRO A 226 17.30 -4.18 8.39
N ALA A 227 16.04 -3.73 8.28
CA ALA A 227 15.71 -2.40 7.76
C ALA A 227 15.85 -1.26 8.80
N SER A 228 16.54 -1.48 9.92
CA SER A 228 16.62 -0.54 11.06
C SER A 228 17.27 0.82 10.75
N ASN A 229 17.94 0.98 9.63
CA ASN A 229 18.49 2.26 9.16
C ASN A 229 17.74 2.81 7.94
N VAL A 230 16.51 2.34 7.68
CA VAL A 230 15.68 2.79 6.56
C VAL A 230 14.44 3.49 7.11
N THR A 231 14.35 4.80 6.92
CA THR A 231 13.19 5.61 7.30
C THR A 231 13.01 6.80 6.36
N GLY A 232 11.78 7.21 6.11
CA GLY A 232 11.45 8.34 5.23
C GLY A 232 11.68 8.08 3.75
N ALA A 233 11.97 6.83 3.36
CA ALA A 233 12.21 6.45 1.99
C ALA A 233 10.89 6.07 1.26
N ALA A 234 10.90 6.28 -0.07
CA ALA A 234 9.85 5.83 -0.97
C ALA A 234 10.45 4.87 -2.02
N TRP A 235 10.37 3.58 -1.76
CA TRP A 235 10.98 2.54 -2.59
C TRP A 235 10.12 2.21 -3.80
N SER A 236 10.66 2.38 -4.99
CA SER A 236 10.01 1.94 -6.23
C SER A 236 10.16 0.42 -6.38
N VAL A 237 9.02 -0.25 -6.65
CA VAL A 237 8.93 -1.66 -7.06
C VAL A 237 8.07 -1.68 -8.31
N ASP A 238 8.61 -1.16 -9.41
CA ASP A 238 7.81 -0.70 -10.54
C ASP A 238 8.35 -1.13 -11.92
N GLY A 239 9.33 -2.02 -11.95
CA GLY A 239 9.94 -2.50 -13.19
C GLY A 239 10.66 -1.39 -13.99
N GLY A 240 11.01 -0.27 -13.32
CA GLY A 240 11.65 0.88 -13.93
C GLY A 240 10.66 1.87 -14.59
N SER A 241 9.36 1.79 -14.27
CA SER A 241 8.33 2.65 -14.90
C SER A 241 8.49 4.14 -14.58
N VAL A 242 9.12 4.47 -13.45
CA VAL A 242 9.39 5.85 -13.05
C VAL A 242 10.85 6.19 -13.29
N PRO A 243 11.17 6.99 -14.32
CA PRO A 243 12.55 7.28 -14.72
C PRO A 243 13.16 8.42 -13.86
N THR A 244 13.02 8.35 -12.55
CA THR A 244 13.61 9.32 -11.63
C THR A 244 14.57 8.63 -10.67
N ILE A 245 15.65 9.32 -10.33
CA ILE A 245 16.67 8.85 -9.38
C ILE A 245 16.39 9.29 -7.93
N VAL A 246 15.20 9.90 -7.67
CA VAL A 246 14.75 10.42 -6.37
C VAL A 246 13.41 9.84 -5.99
#